data_cc523b2bb71577a0b08c73ec4b1f502a
#
_entry.id   cc523b2bb71577a0b08c73ec4b1f502a
#
_cell.length_a   1.000
_cell.length_b   1.000
_cell.length_c   1.000
_cell.angle_alpha   90.00
_cell.angle_beta   90.00
_cell.angle_gamma   90.00
#
_symmetry.space_group_name_H-M   'P 1'
#
loop_
_entity.id
_entity.type
_entity.pdbx_description
1 polymer ?
#
loop_
_entity_poly.entity_id
_entity_poly.type
_entity_poly.pdbx_seq_one_letter_code
_entity_poly.pdbx_strand_id
1 'polypeptide(L)'
;MRPRAPLLLVMVGAILGLIFAGFSTFDFAQHLDRQVHGMHCSFLPGLTGTQVGESGCQAVMISSYSSWFRSMLWGGIPISLPAMSVFAFLLYFAADTAMSRRQGDRRATGFLALASALPAAASLAMALVALIEVGSMCKLCVGIYLASAMCLVGGVLLWRRARRGEQDGFAALMRRAEAPASGEPAWAGESEAAPEFESAAGIDLDPAPAPAAAPLGAGALGLAFSLGVIFVAVPVAAYVASAPDHARFVGACGVLEDPGDPYGTLLPLEPHPGGAPTLEVLDPLCPACRAFDLRLAAAGLSDKLGRKAALFPLDNTCNWMVGSAIHPGACTVSEAVLCAGPRAAEVVAWAFEQQERIRSAAAKDAGAARRLVTARFPELASCVGSAEARSRLNKSLRWGVRNHLPVLTPQIYVAGVKLCDEDVDLGLDFALSRMLEAYRRGTLQGKKPQAR
;
A
#
# COMPACT_ATOMS: atom_id res chain seq x y z
N MET A 1 25.38 10.94 25.45
CA MET A 1 25.16 11.04 23.99
C MET A 1 25.47 12.47 23.55
N ARG A 2 26.25 12.65 22.48
CA ARG A 2 26.61 13.97 21.95
C ARG A 2 25.35 14.79 21.60
N PRO A 3 25.32 16.12 21.76
CA PRO A 3 24.10 16.93 21.58
C PRO A 3 23.46 16.85 20.19
N ARG A 4 24.22 16.44 19.18
CA ARG A 4 23.76 16.32 17.78
C ARG A 4 23.11 14.97 17.42
N ALA A 5 23.25 13.94 18.26
CA ALA A 5 22.80 12.58 17.93
C ALA A 5 21.27 12.43 17.64
N PRO A 6 20.34 13.06 18.42
CA PRO A 6 18.91 12.91 18.10
C PRO A 6 18.51 13.59 16.77
N LEU A 7 19.12 14.75 16.47
CA LEU A 7 18.85 15.44 15.20
C LEU A 7 19.38 14.64 14.00
N LEU A 8 20.57 14.04 14.15
CA LEU A 8 21.11 13.14 13.13
C LEU A 8 20.20 11.93 12.92
N LEU A 9 19.58 11.39 14.00
CA LEU A 9 18.64 10.29 13.88
C LEU A 9 17.41 10.69 13.06
N VAL A 10 16.87 11.91 13.25
CA VAL A 10 15.77 12.44 12.41
C VAL A 10 16.22 12.56 10.96
N MET A 11 17.40 13.15 10.70
CA MET A 11 17.88 13.35 9.33
C MET A 11 18.12 12.02 8.60
N VAL A 12 18.76 11.06 9.25
CA VAL A 12 18.98 9.72 8.69
C VAL A 12 17.65 9.02 8.44
N GLY A 13 16.73 9.05 9.41
CA GLY A 13 15.38 8.50 9.24
C GLY A 13 14.64 9.16 8.07
N ALA A 14 14.69 10.48 7.95
CA ALA A 14 14.04 11.20 6.86
C ALA A 14 14.65 10.86 5.48
N ILE A 15 15.98 10.73 5.37
CA ILE A 15 16.65 10.30 4.14
C ILE A 15 16.22 8.86 3.76
N LEU A 16 16.25 7.93 4.71
CA LEU A 16 15.82 6.56 4.45
C LEU A 16 14.34 6.49 4.04
N GLY A 17 13.49 7.24 4.76
CA GLY A 17 12.06 7.34 4.43
C GLY A 17 11.81 7.90 3.03
N LEU A 18 12.55 8.95 2.65
CA LEU A 18 12.50 9.54 1.31
C LEU A 18 12.91 8.52 0.23
N ILE A 19 13.97 7.74 0.46
CA ILE A 19 14.44 6.73 -0.47
C ILE A 19 13.40 5.61 -0.62
N PHE A 20 12.95 5.00 0.48
CA PHE A 20 11.99 3.88 0.41
C PHE A 20 10.63 4.31 -0.14
N ALA A 21 10.09 5.46 0.29
CA ALA A 21 8.84 5.98 -0.22
C ALA A 21 8.97 6.41 -1.69
N GLY A 22 10.13 6.96 -2.08
CA GLY A 22 10.45 7.32 -3.47
C GLY A 22 10.44 6.10 -4.40
N PHE A 23 11.11 5.01 -4.03
CA PHE A 23 11.08 3.77 -4.81
C PHE A 23 9.68 3.17 -4.88
N SER A 24 8.93 3.16 -3.76
CA SER A 24 7.55 2.68 -3.76
C SER A 24 6.64 3.51 -4.66
N THR A 25 6.81 4.84 -4.69
CA THR A 25 6.06 5.74 -5.57
C THR A 25 6.46 5.54 -7.04
N PHE A 26 7.75 5.36 -7.31
CA PHE A 26 8.25 5.11 -8.65
C PHE A 26 7.72 3.79 -9.22
N ASP A 27 7.80 2.68 -8.44
CA ASP A 27 7.27 1.39 -8.84
C ASP A 27 5.76 1.48 -9.14
N PHE A 28 5.01 2.19 -8.29
CA PHE A 28 3.59 2.40 -8.53
C PHE A 28 3.33 3.21 -9.81
N ALA A 29 4.10 4.28 -10.02
CA ALA A 29 3.94 5.16 -11.19
C ALA A 29 4.25 4.44 -12.51
N GLN A 30 5.17 3.47 -12.52
CA GLN A 30 5.46 2.67 -13.71
C GLN A 30 4.24 1.88 -14.19
N HIS A 31 3.42 1.36 -13.25
CA HIS A 31 2.21 0.59 -13.59
C HIS A 31 1.06 1.45 -14.14
N LEU A 32 1.18 2.78 -14.15
CA LEU A 32 0.17 3.66 -14.74
C LEU A 32 0.05 3.54 -16.27
N ASP A 33 0.96 2.85 -16.92
CA ASP A 33 0.86 2.50 -18.35
C ASP A 33 -0.03 1.28 -18.61
N ARG A 34 -0.62 0.69 -17.56
CA ARG A 34 -1.46 -0.51 -17.57
C ARG A 34 -0.69 -1.80 -17.93
N GLN A 35 0.63 -1.81 -17.77
CA GLN A 35 1.46 -3.00 -17.94
C GLN A 35 1.99 -3.49 -16.60
N VAL A 36 2.30 -4.78 -16.53
CA VAL A 36 2.92 -5.35 -15.34
C VAL A 36 4.43 -5.15 -15.44
N HIS A 37 4.98 -4.34 -14.54
CA HIS A 37 6.41 -4.08 -14.43
C HIS A 37 7.04 -4.83 -13.26
N GLY A 38 8.35 -5.07 -13.34
CA GLY A 38 9.14 -5.56 -12.22
C GLY A 38 9.18 -4.52 -11.10
N MET A 39 9.21 -4.97 -9.85
CA MET A 39 9.16 -4.10 -8.68
C MET A 39 10.45 -4.18 -7.86
N HIS A 40 10.86 -3.07 -7.28
CA HIS A 40 12.00 -3.00 -6.38
C HIS A 40 11.61 -3.52 -4.97
N CYS A 41 11.50 -4.84 -4.81
CA CYS A 41 11.15 -5.46 -3.54
C CYS A 41 12.40 -5.92 -2.77
N SER A 42 13.26 -4.97 -2.39
CA SER A 42 14.50 -5.23 -1.64
C SER A 42 14.68 -4.25 -0.49
N PHE A 43 15.33 -4.68 0.61
CA PHE A 43 15.77 -3.75 1.68
C PHE A 43 16.93 -2.85 1.24
N LEU A 44 17.61 -3.21 0.15
CA LEU A 44 18.66 -2.38 -0.46
C LEU A 44 18.09 -1.83 -1.77
N PRO A 45 17.66 -0.56 -1.80
CA PRO A 45 17.12 0.07 -3.00
C PRO A 45 18.17 0.03 -4.14
N GLY A 46 17.74 -0.40 -5.34
CA GLY A 46 18.61 -0.46 -6.52
C GLY A 46 19.29 -1.81 -6.78
N LEU A 47 19.16 -2.80 -5.88
CA LEU A 47 19.63 -4.17 -6.12
C LEU A 47 18.45 -5.06 -6.55
N THR A 48 18.45 -5.40 -7.84
CA THR A 48 17.62 -6.39 -8.54
C THR A 48 16.10 -6.23 -8.41
N GLY A 49 15.44 -5.88 -9.53
CA GLY A 49 14.02 -6.10 -9.71
C GLY A 49 13.69 -7.58 -9.53
N THR A 50 12.78 -7.89 -8.63
CA THR A 50 12.23 -9.25 -8.51
C THR A 50 11.41 -9.54 -9.76
N GLN A 51 11.60 -10.74 -10.31
CA GLN A 51 10.78 -11.21 -11.42
C GLN A 51 9.29 -11.12 -11.06
N VAL A 52 8.45 -10.93 -12.07
CA VAL A 52 6.99 -10.98 -11.98
C VAL A 52 6.59 -12.31 -11.36
N GLY A 53 6.16 -12.28 -10.12
CA GLY A 53 5.75 -13.43 -9.32
C GLY A 53 5.28 -12.95 -7.96
N GLU A 54 4.48 -13.72 -7.26
CA GLU A 54 3.81 -13.41 -5.99
C GLU A 54 4.79 -12.95 -4.89
N SER A 55 5.30 -11.72 -5.01
CA SER A 55 6.06 -11.10 -3.93
C SER A 55 5.07 -10.37 -2.98
N GLY A 56 5.34 -10.40 -1.68
CA GLY A 56 4.53 -9.63 -0.72
C GLY A 56 4.45 -8.14 -1.06
N CYS A 57 5.43 -7.59 -1.80
CA CYS A 57 5.38 -6.21 -2.31
C CYS A 57 4.28 -6.02 -3.35
N GLN A 58 4.12 -6.97 -4.28
CA GLN A 58 3.07 -6.90 -5.30
C GLN A 58 1.69 -6.99 -4.65
N ALA A 59 1.48 -7.92 -3.72
CA ALA A 59 0.23 -8.05 -2.99
C ALA A 59 -0.16 -6.76 -2.26
N VAL A 60 0.79 -6.10 -1.60
CA VAL A 60 0.56 -4.83 -0.90
C VAL A 60 0.30 -3.68 -1.87
N MET A 61 1.09 -3.56 -2.96
CA MET A 61 0.94 -2.49 -3.95
C MET A 61 -0.41 -2.54 -4.67
N ILE A 62 -0.86 -3.75 -5.05
CA ILE A 62 -2.13 -3.94 -5.75
C ILE A 62 -3.33 -3.88 -4.79
N SER A 63 -3.12 -3.99 -3.46
CA SER A 63 -4.20 -3.94 -2.48
C SER A 63 -4.98 -2.63 -2.54
N SER A 64 -6.27 -2.67 -2.20
CA SER A 64 -7.13 -1.48 -2.17
C SER A 64 -6.67 -0.43 -1.16
N TYR A 65 -5.77 -0.78 -0.25
CA TYR A 65 -5.23 0.11 0.79
C TYR A 65 -3.97 0.87 0.35
N SER A 66 -3.41 0.58 -0.83
CA SER A 66 -2.14 1.17 -1.29
C SER A 66 -2.28 2.59 -1.85
N SER A 67 -3.50 3.00 -2.20
CA SER A 67 -3.75 4.30 -2.83
C SER A 67 -5.14 4.85 -2.50
N TRP A 68 -5.31 6.17 -2.63
CA TRP A 68 -6.56 6.89 -2.42
C TRP A 68 -7.23 7.28 -3.73
N PHE A 69 -8.54 7.52 -3.72
CA PHE A 69 -9.32 8.01 -4.88
C PHE A 69 -9.27 7.10 -6.10
N ARG A 70 -9.18 5.79 -5.91
CA ARG A 70 -9.07 4.79 -6.97
C ARG A 70 -10.27 4.76 -7.93
N SER A 71 -11.46 5.12 -7.47
CA SER A 71 -12.65 5.23 -8.34
C SER A 71 -12.64 6.45 -9.25
N MET A 72 -11.85 7.49 -8.92
CA MET A 72 -11.75 8.74 -9.69
C MET A 72 -10.56 8.71 -10.65
N LEU A 73 -9.43 8.19 -10.18
CA LEU A 73 -8.17 8.07 -10.92
C LEU A 73 -7.81 6.60 -11.08
N TRP A 74 -7.39 6.23 -12.24
CA TRP A 74 -6.88 4.88 -12.49
C TRP A 74 -5.67 4.62 -11.58
N GLY A 75 -5.72 3.53 -10.80
CA GLY A 75 -4.74 3.23 -9.77
C GLY A 75 -4.83 4.12 -8.52
N GLY A 76 -5.44 5.30 -8.59
CA GLY A 76 -5.51 6.26 -7.47
C GLY A 76 -4.21 7.00 -7.21
N ILE A 77 -4.14 7.67 -6.05
CA ILE A 77 -2.95 8.38 -5.57
C ILE A 77 -2.22 7.47 -4.58
N PRO A 78 -0.99 6.99 -4.87
CA PRO A 78 -0.29 6.09 -3.97
C PRO A 78 0.03 6.77 -2.65
N ILE A 79 -0.20 6.07 -1.52
CA ILE A 79 0.07 6.61 -0.17
C ILE A 79 1.57 6.87 0.07
N SER A 80 2.44 6.23 -0.71
CA SER A 80 3.89 6.47 -0.68
C SER A 80 4.27 7.88 -1.16
N LEU A 81 3.49 8.51 -2.04
CA LEU A 81 3.75 9.85 -2.55
C LEU A 81 3.65 10.94 -1.46
N PRO A 82 2.53 11.08 -0.71
CA PRO A 82 2.51 11.99 0.43
C PRO A 82 3.50 11.59 1.52
N ALA A 83 3.78 10.29 1.74
CA ALA A 83 4.81 9.87 2.68
C ALA A 83 6.20 10.38 2.28
N MET A 84 6.60 10.22 1.02
CA MET A 84 7.83 10.78 0.46
C MET A 84 7.93 12.30 0.70
N SER A 85 6.84 13.01 0.46
CA SER A 85 6.75 14.45 0.64
C SER A 85 6.92 14.88 2.11
N VAL A 86 6.33 14.14 3.04
CA VAL A 86 6.49 14.36 4.49
C VAL A 86 7.94 14.13 4.92
N PHE A 87 8.61 13.08 4.44
CA PHE A 87 10.02 12.85 4.75
C PHE A 87 10.92 13.94 4.17
N ALA A 88 10.64 14.44 2.97
CA ALA A 88 11.35 15.58 2.39
C ALA A 88 11.20 16.83 3.26
N PHE A 89 9.99 17.11 3.73
CA PHE A 89 9.74 18.21 4.67
C PHE A 89 10.45 18.02 6.00
N LEU A 90 10.41 16.82 6.59
CA LEU A 90 11.12 16.53 7.85
C LEU A 90 12.63 16.72 7.70
N LEU A 91 13.20 16.30 6.58
CA LEU A 91 14.62 16.51 6.28
C LEU A 91 14.95 18.00 6.17
N TYR A 92 14.15 18.75 5.41
CA TYR A 92 14.29 20.20 5.27
C TYR A 92 14.24 20.90 6.63
N PHE A 93 13.21 20.62 7.44
CA PHE A 93 13.02 21.29 8.73
C PHE A 93 14.08 20.89 9.77
N ALA A 94 14.53 19.63 9.74
CA ALA A 94 15.65 19.18 10.58
C ALA A 94 16.96 19.86 10.17
N ALA A 95 17.21 20.02 8.86
CA ALA A 95 18.38 20.75 8.35
C ALA A 95 18.33 22.25 8.72
N ASP A 96 17.16 22.89 8.58
CA ASP A 96 16.98 24.29 9.02
C ASP A 96 17.25 24.43 10.53
N THR A 97 16.70 23.53 11.36
CA THR A 97 16.93 23.49 12.81
C THR A 97 18.41 23.33 13.14
N ALA A 98 19.16 22.55 12.34
CA ALA A 98 20.61 22.37 12.49
C ALA A 98 21.39 23.65 12.13
N MET A 99 21.11 24.23 10.95
CA MET A 99 21.79 25.39 10.41
C MET A 99 21.51 26.66 11.23
N SER A 100 20.26 26.84 11.62
CA SER A 100 19.81 27.97 12.45
C SER A 100 20.16 27.81 13.94
N ARG A 101 20.90 26.75 14.33
CA ARG A 101 21.27 26.43 15.73
C ARG A 101 20.11 26.42 16.74
N ARG A 102 18.89 26.08 16.26
CA ARG A 102 17.64 26.06 17.06
C ARG A 102 17.40 24.74 17.78
N GLN A 103 18.41 23.91 17.97
CA GLN A 103 18.29 22.60 18.64
C GLN A 103 17.86 22.70 20.12
N GLY A 104 18.10 23.85 20.75
CA GLY A 104 17.63 24.18 22.11
C GLY A 104 16.24 24.83 22.15
N ASP A 105 15.67 25.20 21.00
CA ASP A 105 14.35 25.83 20.95
C ASP A 105 13.24 24.78 21.12
N ARG A 106 12.51 24.87 22.22
CA ARG A 106 11.42 23.96 22.55
C ARG A 106 10.28 23.97 21.52
N ARG A 107 10.02 25.14 20.90
CA ARG A 107 8.94 25.28 19.90
C ARG A 107 9.33 24.60 18.58
N ALA A 108 10.53 24.86 18.09
CA ALA A 108 11.05 24.25 16.87
C ALA A 108 11.16 22.72 17.01
N THR A 109 11.76 22.25 18.11
CA THR A 109 11.93 20.82 18.37
C THR A 109 10.61 20.12 18.68
N GLY A 110 9.66 20.80 19.32
CA GLY A 110 8.28 20.32 19.56
C GLY A 110 7.51 20.16 18.27
N PHE A 111 7.61 21.12 17.36
CA PHE A 111 7.02 21.03 16.03
C PHE A 111 7.61 19.86 15.23
N LEU A 112 8.94 19.69 15.24
CA LEU A 112 9.60 18.56 14.58
C LEU A 112 9.14 17.22 15.15
N ALA A 113 9.00 17.10 16.47
CA ALA A 113 8.49 15.89 17.12
C ALA A 113 7.04 15.58 16.72
N LEU A 114 6.18 16.60 16.70
CA LEU A 114 4.78 16.49 16.29
C LEU A 114 4.67 16.11 14.80
N ALA A 115 5.42 16.77 13.93
CA ALA A 115 5.46 16.45 12.51
C ALA A 115 5.97 15.02 12.24
N SER A 116 6.94 14.53 13.04
CA SER A 116 7.45 13.16 12.96
C SER A 116 6.43 12.11 13.47
N ALA A 117 5.47 12.51 14.31
CA ALA A 117 4.42 11.62 14.78
C ALA A 117 3.43 11.23 13.66
N LEU A 118 3.24 12.09 12.66
CA LEU A 118 2.32 11.85 11.55
C LEU A 118 2.71 10.60 10.71
N PRO A 119 3.93 10.53 10.15
CA PRO A 119 4.34 9.33 9.39
C PRO A 119 4.44 8.09 10.28
N ALA A 120 4.76 8.22 11.58
CA ALA A 120 4.80 7.08 12.50
C ALA A 120 3.41 6.50 12.77
N ALA A 121 2.39 7.35 12.97
CA ALA A 121 1.01 6.93 13.14
C ALA A 121 0.47 6.28 11.86
N ALA A 122 0.72 6.88 10.70
CA ALA A 122 0.35 6.31 9.40
C ALA A 122 1.03 4.95 9.16
N SER A 123 2.32 4.84 9.48
CA SER A 123 3.09 3.59 9.36
C SER A 123 2.52 2.48 10.27
N LEU A 124 2.12 2.82 11.50
CA LEU A 124 1.49 1.85 12.41
C LEU A 124 0.15 1.36 11.85
N ALA A 125 -0.70 2.28 11.38
CA ALA A 125 -1.99 1.92 10.78
C ALA A 125 -1.80 1.02 9.55
N MET A 126 -0.87 1.36 8.65
CA MET A 126 -0.58 0.58 7.47
C MET A 126 0.06 -0.78 7.77
N ALA A 127 0.88 -0.88 8.82
CA ALA A 127 1.42 -2.15 9.28
C ALA A 127 0.31 -3.08 9.78
N LEU A 128 -0.66 -2.56 10.52
CA LEU A 128 -1.82 -3.33 10.99
C LEU A 128 -2.69 -3.80 9.82
N VAL A 129 -2.98 -2.93 8.85
CA VAL A 129 -3.71 -3.31 7.61
C VAL A 129 -2.96 -4.38 6.84
N ALA A 130 -1.64 -4.24 6.66
CA ALA A 130 -0.83 -5.23 5.96
C ALA A 130 -0.87 -6.62 6.63
N LEU A 131 -0.87 -6.67 7.95
CA LEU A 131 -0.89 -7.92 8.72
C LEU A 131 -2.29 -8.54 8.78
N ILE A 132 -3.34 -7.75 8.98
CA ILE A 132 -4.70 -8.25 9.24
C ILE A 132 -5.46 -8.48 7.93
N GLU A 133 -5.44 -7.50 7.03
CA GLU A 133 -6.27 -7.52 5.82
C GLU A 133 -5.55 -8.11 4.60
N VAL A 134 -4.27 -7.76 4.42
CA VAL A 134 -3.51 -8.20 3.22
C VAL A 134 -2.82 -9.55 3.45
N GLY A 135 -2.45 -9.85 4.71
CA GLY A 135 -1.71 -11.07 5.07
C GLY A 135 -0.30 -11.15 4.47
N SER A 136 0.25 -10.01 4.02
CA SER A 136 1.55 -9.94 3.35
C SER A 136 2.30 -8.68 3.74
N MET A 137 3.64 -8.78 3.83
CA MET A 137 4.52 -7.67 4.19
C MET A 137 5.39 -7.26 3.01
N CYS A 138 5.40 -5.96 2.71
CA CYS A 138 6.27 -5.36 1.71
C CYS A 138 7.58 -4.90 2.35
N LYS A 139 8.74 -5.29 1.81
CA LYS A 139 10.05 -4.90 2.35
C LYS A 139 10.29 -3.39 2.31
N LEU A 140 9.86 -2.71 1.24
CA LEU A 140 9.92 -1.24 1.15
C LEU A 140 9.05 -0.58 2.23
N CYS A 141 7.86 -1.14 2.50
CA CYS A 141 6.98 -0.64 3.55
C CYS A 141 7.61 -0.77 4.93
N VAL A 142 8.26 -1.90 5.23
CA VAL A 142 9.03 -2.09 6.48
C VAL A 142 10.13 -1.03 6.59
N GLY A 143 10.84 -0.72 5.51
CA GLY A 143 11.82 0.37 5.46
C GLY A 143 11.21 1.73 5.82
N ILE A 144 10.03 2.05 5.30
CA ILE A 144 9.27 3.27 5.64
C ILE A 144 8.88 3.28 7.12
N TYR A 145 8.43 2.15 7.68
CA TYR A 145 8.04 2.05 9.09
C TYR A 145 9.22 2.28 10.03
N LEU A 146 10.37 1.69 9.74
CA LEU A 146 11.60 1.91 10.49
C LEU A 146 12.07 3.37 10.40
N ALA A 147 12.04 3.96 9.22
CA ALA A 147 12.38 5.37 9.00
C ALA A 147 11.47 6.31 9.81
N SER A 148 10.15 6.03 9.81
CA SER A 148 9.17 6.79 10.59
C SER A 148 9.43 6.69 12.09
N ALA A 149 9.76 5.50 12.60
CA ALA A 149 10.12 5.28 13.99
C ALA A 149 11.40 6.04 14.38
N MET A 150 12.42 6.04 13.51
CA MET A 150 13.66 6.82 13.72
C MET A 150 13.38 8.34 13.82
N CYS A 151 12.54 8.86 12.90
CA CYS A 151 12.16 10.29 12.94
C CYS A 151 11.42 10.62 14.24
N LEU A 152 10.45 9.81 14.66
CA LEU A 152 9.68 10.02 15.88
C LEU A 152 10.58 9.96 17.12
N VAL A 153 11.39 8.92 17.26
CA VAL A 153 12.30 8.76 18.40
C VAL A 153 13.30 9.92 18.46
N GLY A 154 13.91 10.28 17.34
CA GLY A 154 14.85 11.40 17.25
C GLY A 154 14.18 12.73 17.60
N GLY A 155 13.00 13.01 17.05
CA GLY A 155 12.21 14.22 17.33
C GLY A 155 11.82 14.35 18.81
N VAL A 156 11.28 13.27 19.38
CA VAL A 156 10.89 13.25 20.82
C VAL A 156 12.11 13.42 21.75
N LEU A 157 13.22 12.75 21.46
CA LEU A 157 14.45 12.90 22.23
C LEU A 157 15.01 14.32 22.16
N LEU A 158 14.97 14.94 20.98
CA LEU A 158 15.41 16.32 20.78
C LEU A 158 14.52 17.29 21.56
N TRP A 159 13.20 17.16 21.46
CA TRP A 159 12.24 17.97 22.19
C TRP A 159 12.37 17.83 23.70
N ARG A 160 12.50 16.60 24.22
CA ARG A 160 12.71 16.35 25.66
C ARG A 160 13.97 17.03 26.18
N ARG A 161 15.05 17.06 25.38
CA ARG A 161 16.29 17.75 25.75
C ARG A 161 16.13 19.26 25.77
N ALA A 162 15.52 19.84 24.73
CA ALA A 162 15.25 21.28 24.68
C ALA A 162 14.41 21.71 25.89
N ARG A 163 13.39 20.92 26.26
CA ARG A 163 12.55 21.18 27.44
C ARG A 163 13.33 21.14 28.76
N ARG A 164 14.25 20.18 28.93
CA ARG A 164 15.09 20.09 30.14
C ARG A 164 16.07 21.26 30.23
N GLY A 165 16.75 21.60 29.14
CA GLY A 165 17.68 22.75 29.08
C GLY A 165 16.98 24.07 29.43
N GLU A 166 15.75 24.30 29.03
CA GLU A 166 14.94 25.46 29.40
C GLU A 166 14.65 25.48 30.91
N GLN A 167 14.27 24.31 31.49
CA GLN A 167 13.99 24.16 32.93
C GLN A 167 15.25 24.40 33.78
N ASP A 168 16.40 23.84 33.37
CA ASP A 168 17.68 24.00 34.06
C ASP A 168 18.16 25.44 33.99
N GLY A 169 18.01 26.11 32.83
CA GLY A 169 18.31 27.52 32.65
C GLY A 169 17.45 28.45 33.53
N PHE A 170 16.15 28.18 33.60
CA PHE A 170 15.23 28.92 34.47
C PHE A 170 15.57 28.73 35.96
N ALA A 171 15.84 27.48 36.40
CA ALA A 171 16.24 27.19 37.78
C ALA A 171 17.60 27.86 38.14
N ALA A 172 18.53 27.96 37.20
CA ALA A 172 19.79 28.67 37.41
C ALA A 172 19.56 30.17 37.54
N LEU A 173 18.64 30.75 36.77
CA LEU A 173 18.29 32.18 36.83
C LEU A 173 17.63 32.51 38.17
N MET A 174 16.71 31.69 38.66
CA MET A 174 16.05 31.86 39.96
C MET A 174 17.07 31.79 41.11
N ARG A 175 17.98 30.80 41.08
CA ARG A 175 19.06 30.70 42.05
C ARG A 175 19.98 31.91 42.05
N ARG A 176 20.21 32.55 40.90
CA ARG A 176 21.01 33.76 40.78
C ARG A 176 20.28 34.99 41.34
N ALA A 177 18.95 35.03 41.21
CA ALA A 177 18.09 36.09 41.74
C ALA A 177 17.93 35.99 43.27
N GLU A 178 17.97 34.75 43.82
CA GLU A 178 17.88 34.48 45.26
C GLU A 178 19.23 34.58 46.00
N ALA A 179 20.35 34.65 45.26
CA ALA A 179 21.65 34.85 45.91
C ALA A 179 21.68 36.22 46.58
N PRO A 180 21.94 36.30 47.90
CA PRO A 180 21.99 37.59 48.61
C PRO A 180 23.05 38.48 47.97
N ALA A 181 22.72 39.75 47.81
CA ALA A 181 23.64 40.79 47.33
C ALA A 181 24.71 41.08 48.42
N SER A 182 25.49 40.04 48.79
CA SER A 182 26.64 40.16 49.65
C SER A 182 27.87 40.50 48.81
N GLY A 183 27.91 41.68 48.34
CA GLY A 183 29.07 42.31 47.72
C GLY A 183 29.23 43.69 48.22
N GLU A 184 29.95 43.84 49.34
CA GLU A 184 30.54 45.16 49.67
C GLU A 184 31.29 45.69 48.42
N PRO A 185 31.14 47.00 48.14
CA PRO A 185 31.85 47.58 47.02
C PRO A 185 33.35 47.57 47.32
N ALA A 186 34.14 46.87 46.55
CA ALA A 186 35.59 46.69 46.68
C ALA A 186 36.42 47.98 46.32
N TRP A 187 35.98 49.16 46.84
CA TRP A 187 36.73 50.40 46.65
C TRP A 187 37.19 51.05 48.00
N ALA A 188 36.97 50.42 49.11
CA ALA A 188 37.44 50.91 50.43
C ALA A 188 38.61 50.04 50.90
N GLY A 189 39.81 50.37 50.40
CA GLY A 189 41.07 49.77 50.86
C GLY A 189 42.24 50.47 50.22
N GLU A 190 42.94 51.21 51.05
CA GLU A 190 44.07 52.12 50.80
C GLU A 190 45.21 51.50 49.91
N SER A 191 45.74 52.38 49.08
CA SER A 191 47.13 52.60 48.68
C SER A 191 48.21 51.70 49.34
N GLU A 192 48.87 50.89 48.52
CA GLU A 192 50.36 50.88 48.42
C GLU A 192 50.85 49.82 47.42
N ALA A 193 51.95 50.28 46.72
CA ALA A 193 52.91 49.51 45.97
C ALA A 193 52.41 48.80 44.64
N ALA A 194 52.89 49.36 43.55
CA ALA A 194 52.87 48.75 42.25
C ALA A 194 53.70 47.44 42.25
N PRO A 195 53.15 46.32 41.87
CA PRO A 195 53.92 45.15 41.48
C PRO A 195 54.18 45.17 39.96
N GLU A 196 55.34 44.73 39.65
CA GLU A 196 55.90 44.52 38.31
C GLU A 196 54.98 43.76 37.36
N PHE A 197 55.05 44.22 36.11
CA PHE A 197 54.32 43.68 34.98
C PHE A 197 54.93 42.30 34.61
N GLU A 198 54.47 41.22 35.27
CA GLU A 198 54.78 39.87 34.85
C GLU A 198 53.83 39.50 33.71
N SER A 199 54.44 39.21 32.57
CA SER A 199 53.80 38.79 31.32
C SER A 199 52.81 37.66 31.56
N ALA A 200 51.50 37.95 31.57
CA ALA A 200 50.45 36.94 31.59
C ALA A 200 50.35 36.31 30.19
N ALA A 201 51.26 35.33 29.94
CA ALA A 201 51.06 34.34 28.88
C ALA A 201 49.95 33.37 29.31
N GLY A 202 48.90 33.32 28.51
CA GLY A 202 47.91 32.24 28.58
C GLY A 202 46.54 32.64 29.12
N ILE A 203 45.90 33.68 28.57
CA ILE A 203 44.43 33.73 28.59
C ILE A 203 43.95 32.84 27.43
N ASP A 204 43.64 31.59 27.75
CA ASP A 204 42.81 30.77 26.85
C ASP A 204 41.45 31.48 26.71
N LEU A 205 41.34 32.32 25.69
CA LEU A 205 40.06 32.85 25.25
C LEU A 205 39.29 31.70 24.61
N ASP A 206 38.64 30.87 25.45
CA ASP A 206 37.56 30.02 24.95
C ASP A 206 36.60 30.94 24.17
N PRO A 207 36.37 30.73 22.89
CA PRO A 207 35.50 31.57 22.10
C PRO A 207 34.13 31.61 22.79
N ALA A 208 33.68 32.79 23.17
CA ALA A 208 32.37 32.99 23.79
C ALA A 208 31.31 32.19 23.04
N PRO A 209 30.49 31.41 23.74
CA PRO A 209 29.49 30.62 23.07
C PRO A 209 28.63 31.55 22.19
N ALA A 210 28.57 31.24 20.89
CA ALA A 210 27.81 32.02 19.93
C ALA A 210 26.38 32.19 20.43
N PRO A 211 25.76 33.37 20.34
CA PRO A 211 24.46 33.67 20.90
C PRO A 211 23.42 32.62 20.41
N ALA A 212 22.63 32.11 21.34
CA ALA A 212 21.54 31.19 21.02
C ALA A 212 20.56 31.90 20.07
N ALA A 213 20.14 31.23 19.00
CA ALA A 213 19.17 31.81 18.08
C ALA A 213 17.86 32.12 18.81
N ALA A 214 17.21 33.22 18.44
CA ALA A 214 15.93 33.61 19.02
C ALA A 214 14.88 32.47 18.83
N PRO A 215 14.03 32.24 19.85
CA PRO A 215 13.01 31.17 19.76
C PRO A 215 12.04 31.42 18.61
N LEU A 216 11.55 30.34 18.00
CA LEU A 216 10.61 30.43 16.89
C LEU A 216 9.30 31.10 17.36
N GLY A 217 8.93 32.20 16.72
CA GLY A 217 7.65 32.86 16.97
C GLY A 217 6.46 32.06 16.43
N ALA A 218 5.26 32.34 16.90
CA ALA A 218 4.04 31.67 16.44
C ALA A 218 3.82 31.81 14.92
N GLY A 219 4.12 32.97 14.34
CA GLY A 219 4.05 33.21 12.91
C GLY A 219 5.02 32.32 12.10
N ALA A 220 6.23 32.10 12.59
CA ALA A 220 7.20 31.21 11.96
C ALA A 220 6.79 29.73 12.02
N LEU A 221 6.12 29.31 13.10
CA LEU A 221 5.50 27.96 13.18
C LEU A 221 4.36 27.80 12.19
N GLY A 222 3.50 28.82 12.04
CA GLY A 222 2.46 28.85 11.03
C GLY A 222 3.02 28.74 9.61
N LEU A 223 4.11 29.49 9.32
CA LEU A 223 4.81 29.37 8.05
C LEU A 223 5.41 27.98 7.83
N ALA A 224 6.03 27.39 8.84
CA ALA A 224 6.58 26.03 8.77
C ALA A 224 5.48 24.99 8.50
N PHE A 225 4.32 25.13 9.14
CA PHE A 225 3.16 24.27 8.88
C PHE A 225 2.66 24.44 7.44
N SER A 226 2.47 25.68 6.98
CA SER A 226 2.03 25.98 5.60
C SER A 226 3.00 25.42 4.57
N LEU A 227 4.29 25.53 4.83
CA LEU A 227 5.33 24.94 3.98
C LEU A 227 5.22 23.41 3.96
N GLY A 228 5.00 22.76 5.10
CA GLY A 228 4.75 21.31 5.16
C GLY A 228 3.54 20.88 4.33
N VAL A 229 2.45 21.65 4.36
CA VAL A 229 1.28 21.42 3.51
C VAL A 229 1.65 21.55 2.02
N ILE A 230 2.43 22.56 1.65
CA ILE A 230 2.89 22.78 0.27
C ILE A 230 3.76 21.62 -0.20
N PHE A 231 4.68 21.11 0.64
CA PHE A 231 5.51 19.95 0.33
C PHE A 231 4.69 18.71 -0.04
N VAL A 232 3.51 18.53 0.55
CA VAL A 232 2.61 17.42 0.23
C VAL A 232 1.68 17.77 -0.94
N ALA A 233 1.06 18.95 -0.93
CA ALA A 233 0.03 19.31 -1.90
C ALA A 233 0.58 19.46 -3.32
N VAL A 234 1.78 20.03 -3.49
CA VAL A 234 2.36 20.27 -4.83
C VAL A 234 2.70 18.96 -5.55
N PRO A 235 3.43 17.98 -4.97
CA PRO A 235 3.68 16.70 -5.64
C PRO A 235 2.40 15.90 -5.92
N VAL A 236 1.43 15.93 -5.00
CA VAL A 236 0.13 15.27 -5.20
C VAL A 236 -0.64 15.94 -6.34
N ALA A 237 -0.70 17.26 -6.39
CA ALA A 237 -1.36 17.98 -7.49
C ALA A 237 -0.67 17.73 -8.84
N ALA A 238 0.68 17.73 -8.86
CA ALA A 238 1.44 17.41 -10.06
C ALA A 238 1.18 15.97 -10.54
N TYR A 239 1.11 14.99 -9.62
CA TYR A 239 0.77 13.62 -9.94
C TYR A 239 -0.63 13.52 -10.55
N VAL A 240 -1.64 14.13 -9.93
CA VAL A 240 -3.03 14.14 -10.43
C VAL A 240 -3.12 14.79 -11.81
N ALA A 241 -2.41 15.91 -12.01
CA ALA A 241 -2.40 16.62 -13.29
C ALA A 241 -1.70 15.84 -14.41
N SER A 242 -0.75 14.98 -14.07
CA SER A 242 -0.01 14.14 -15.01
C SER A 242 -0.61 12.75 -15.23
N ALA A 243 -1.66 12.38 -14.44
CA ALA A 243 -2.27 11.06 -14.51
C ALA A 243 -2.88 10.81 -15.90
N PRO A 244 -2.59 9.64 -16.53
CA PRO A 244 -3.14 9.31 -17.84
C PRO A 244 -4.66 9.14 -17.79
N ASP A 245 -5.37 9.61 -18.83
CA ASP A 245 -6.80 9.33 -19.01
C ASP A 245 -7.02 7.92 -19.58
N HIS A 246 -7.41 6.99 -18.72
CA HIS A 246 -7.74 5.62 -19.07
C HIS A 246 -9.24 5.38 -19.27
N ALA A 247 -10.10 6.40 -19.16
CA ALA A 247 -11.55 6.25 -19.37
C ALA A 247 -11.87 5.74 -20.80
N ARG A 248 -11.01 6.03 -21.78
CA ARG A 248 -11.14 5.56 -23.16
C ARG A 248 -11.14 4.04 -23.33
N PHE A 249 -10.59 3.29 -22.34
CA PHE A 249 -10.51 1.84 -22.38
C PHE A 249 -11.75 1.16 -21.79
N VAL A 250 -12.60 1.90 -21.08
CA VAL A 250 -13.84 1.36 -20.52
C VAL A 250 -14.74 0.91 -21.67
N GLY A 251 -15.06 -0.40 -21.70
CA GLY A 251 -15.84 -1.02 -22.78
C GLY A 251 -15.06 -1.27 -24.07
N ALA A 252 -13.75 -1.03 -24.12
CA ALA A 252 -12.94 -1.22 -25.34
C ALA A 252 -12.42 -2.65 -25.55
N CYS A 253 -12.48 -3.52 -24.51
CA CYS A 253 -11.79 -4.82 -24.51
C CYS A 253 -12.67 -6.00 -24.97
N GLY A 254 -13.86 -5.75 -25.47
CA GLY A 254 -14.70 -6.75 -26.08
C GLY A 254 -16.06 -6.95 -25.41
N VAL A 255 -16.82 -7.85 -25.99
CA VAL A 255 -18.15 -8.26 -25.51
C VAL A 255 -18.28 -9.77 -25.57
N LEU A 256 -19.12 -10.36 -24.74
CA LEU A 256 -19.53 -11.75 -24.93
C LEU A 256 -20.37 -11.87 -26.19
N GLU A 257 -20.04 -12.83 -27.05
CA GLU A 257 -20.79 -13.08 -28.28
C GLU A 257 -22.13 -13.75 -28.00
N ASP A 258 -22.12 -14.71 -27.09
CA ASP A 258 -23.30 -15.48 -26.69
C ASP A 258 -23.34 -15.62 -25.15
N PRO A 259 -23.92 -14.62 -24.45
CA PRO A 259 -24.00 -14.63 -22.98
C PRO A 259 -25.01 -15.65 -22.43
N GLY A 260 -25.79 -16.32 -23.28
CA GLY A 260 -26.76 -17.32 -22.89
C GLY A 260 -26.13 -18.52 -22.19
N ASP A 261 -26.88 -19.15 -21.31
CA ASP A 261 -26.47 -20.39 -20.62
C ASP A 261 -27.30 -21.59 -21.06
N PRO A 262 -27.09 -22.10 -22.28
CA PRO A 262 -27.90 -23.22 -22.80
C PRO A 262 -27.66 -24.55 -22.07
N TYR A 263 -26.61 -24.58 -21.24
CA TYR A 263 -26.21 -25.79 -20.53
C TYR A 263 -26.50 -25.76 -19.03
N GLY A 264 -26.97 -24.64 -18.48
CA GLY A 264 -27.19 -24.46 -17.04
C GLY A 264 -25.92 -24.60 -16.22
N THR A 265 -24.81 -24.08 -16.72
CA THR A 265 -23.46 -24.20 -16.09
C THR A 265 -22.98 -22.96 -15.43
N LEU A 266 -23.64 -21.80 -15.61
CA LEU A 266 -23.32 -20.55 -14.94
C LEU A 266 -23.87 -20.59 -13.51
N LEU A 267 -22.96 -20.49 -12.53
CA LEU A 267 -23.28 -20.63 -11.12
C LEU A 267 -23.38 -19.27 -10.43
N PRO A 268 -24.41 -19.01 -9.61
CA PRO A 268 -24.47 -17.79 -8.83
C PRO A 268 -23.36 -17.78 -7.78
N LEU A 269 -22.57 -16.69 -7.74
CA LEU A 269 -21.61 -16.43 -6.67
C LEU A 269 -22.22 -15.55 -5.57
N GLU A 270 -23.08 -14.60 -5.97
CA GLU A 270 -23.78 -13.71 -5.05
C GLU A 270 -25.18 -13.44 -5.58
N PRO A 271 -26.21 -13.72 -4.80
CA PRO A 271 -27.59 -13.43 -5.18
C PRO A 271 -27.97 -12.00 -4.78
N HIS A 272 -27.46 -10.97 -5.49
CA HIS A 272 -27.95 -9.60 -5.32
C HIS A 272 -28.93 -9.25 -6.45
N PRO A 273 -30.25 -9.27 -6.19
CA PRO A 273 -31.26 -9.10 -7.24
C PRO A 273 -31.23 -7.74 -7.96
N GLY A 274 -30.57 -6.73 -7.38
CA GLY A 274 -30.46 -5.38 -7.93
C GLY A 274 -29.08 -5.05 -8.51
N GLY A 275 -28.12 -5.96 -8.49
CA GLY A 275 -26.78 -5.72 -8.99
C GLY A 275 -26.69 -5.77 -10.51
N ALA A 276 -25.69 -5.11 -11.09
CA ALA A 276 -25.41 -5.23 -12.52
C ALA A 276 -25.08 -6.68 -12.88
N PRO A 277 -25.72 -7.28 -13.91
CA PRO A 277 -25.42 -8.64 -14.32
C PRO A 277 -23.94 -8.77 -14.65
N THR A 278 -23.24 -9.63 -13.92
CA THR A 278 -21.79 -9.78 -14.05
C THR A 278 -21.46 -11.26 -14.23
N LEU A 279 -20.62 -11.56 -15.20
CA LEU A 279 -20.07 -12.88 -15.41
C LEU A 279 -18.57 -12.87 -15.11
N GLU A 280 -18.15 -13.81 -14.30
CA GLU A 280 -16.75 -14.07 -13.98
C GLU A 280 -16.33 -15.41 -14.57
N VAL A 281 -15.33 -15.41 -15.46
CA VAL A 281 -14.67 -16.62 -15.91
C VAL A 281 -13.61 -16.97 -14.86
N LEU A 282 -13.87 -18.06 -14.14
CA LEU A 282 -13.24 -18.35 -12.85
C LEU A 282 -12.50 -19.69 -12.87
N ASP A 283 -11.27 -19.69 -12.39
CA ASP A 283 -10.59 -20.88 -11.89
C ASP A 283 -10.48 -20.77 -10.36
N PRO A 284 -11.06 -21.71 -9.59
CA PRO A 284 -11.07 -21.63 -8.12
C PRO A 284 -9.68 -21.75 -7.48
N LEU A 285 -8.67 -22.20 -8.22
CA LEU A 285 -7.29 -22.27 -7.74
C LEU A 285 -6.37 -21.19 -8.37
N CYS A 286 -6.92 -20.24 -9.12
CA CYS A 286 -6.18 -19.14 -9.70
C CYS A 286 -5.91 -18.04 -8.65
N PRO A 287 -4.63 -17.71 -8.35
CA PRO A 287 -4.29 -16.62 -7.41
C PRO A 287 -4.84 -15.26 -7.84
N ALA A 288 -4.88 -14.98 -9.15
CA ALA A 288 -5.42 -13.74 -9.68
C ALA A 288 -6.94 -13.63 -9.46
N CYS A 289 -7.70 -14.76 -9.55
CA CYS A 289 -9.13 -14.79 -9.22
C CYS A 289 -9.37 -14.46 -7.73
N ARG A 290 -8.60 -15.09 -6.83
CA ARG A 290 -8.66 -14.75 -5.40
C ARG A 290 -8.34 -13.29 -5.15
N ALA A 291 -7.27 -12.78 -5.76
CA ALA A 291 -6.86 -11.39 -5.61
C ALA A 291 -7.91 -10.41 -6.15
N PHE A 292 -8.59 -10.76 -7.24
CA PHE A 292 -9.74 -10.01 -7.75
C PHE A 292 -10.88 -9.97 -6.73
N ASP A 293 -11.28 -11.12 -6.18
CA ASP A 293 -12.36 -11.22 -5.19
C ASP A 293 -12.07 -10.38 -3.94
N LEU A 294 -10.86 -10.47 -3.40
CA LEU A 294 -10.43 -9.67 -2.25
C LEU A 294 -10.45 -8.16 -2.56
N ARG A 295 -10.01 -7.75 -3.74
CA ARG A 295 -10.07 -6.34 -4.16
C ARG A 295 -11.48 -5.84 -4.34
N LEU A 296 -12.34 -6.66 -4.93
CA LEU A 296 -13.76 -6.35 -5.12
C LEU A 296 -14.47 -6.10 -3.80
N ALA A 297 -14.21 -6.97 -2.81
CA ALA A 297 -14.73 -6.84 -1.45
C ALA A 297 -14.20 -5.57 -0.76
N ALA A 298 -12.88 -5.34 -0.79
CA ALA A 298 -12.26 -4.17 -0.19
C ALA A 298 -12.69 -2.84 -0.84
N ALA A 299 -13.03 -2.86 -2.14
CA ALA A 299 -13.58 -1.71 -2.84
C ALA A 299 -15.05 -1.43 -2.50
N GLY A 300 -15.74 -2.33 -1.80
CA GLY A 300 -17.19 -2.23 -1.52
C GLY A 300 -18.03 -2.24 -2.81
N LEU A 301 -17.59 -3.00 -3.81
CA LEU A 301 -18.26 -3.11 -5.10
C LEU A 301 -19.02 -4.43 -5.27
N SER A 302 -18.79 -5.43 -4.42
CA SER A 302 -19.46 -6.74 -4.48
C SER A 302 -20.97 -6.63 -4.51
N ASP A 303 -21.55 -5.83 -3.62
CA ASP A 303 -23.02 -5.65 -3.50
C ASP A 303 -23.68 -4.98 -4.73
N LYS A 304 -22.86 -4.39 -5.61
CA LYS A 304 -23.33 -3.70 -6.82
C LYS A 304 -23.41 -4.63 -8.02
N LEU A 305 -22.94 -5.88 -7.87
CA LEU A 305 -22.82 -6.88 -8.92
C LEU A 305 -23.75 -8.08 -8.65
N GLY A 306 -24.40 -8.57 -9.69
CA GLY A 306 -25.07 -9.85 -9.68
C GLY A 306 -24.16 -10.90 -10.32
N ARG A 307 -23.16 -11.40 -9.57
CA ARG A 307 -22.11 -12.27 -10.11
C ARG A 307 -22.58 -13.70 -10.37
N LYS A 308 -22.20 -14.20 -11.55
CA LYS A 308 -22.24 -15.62 -11.90
C LYS A 308 -20.87 -16.07 -12.33
N ALA A 309 -20.47 -17.30 -12.01
CA ALA A 309 -19.23 -17.91 -12.45
C ALA A 309 -19.44 -18.81 -13.66
N ALA A 310 -18.57 -18.69 -14.66
CA ALA A 310 -18.29 -19.71 -15.66
C ALA A 310 -16.96 -20.37 -15.27
N LEU A 311 -17.00 -21.66 -14.94
CA LEU A 311 -15.80 -22.38 -14.49
C LEU A 311 -14.86 -22.68 -15.65
N PHE A 312 -13.59 -22.25 -15.50
CA PHE A 312 -12.56 -22.37 -16.52
C PHE A 312 -11.21 -22.78 -15.88
N PRO A 313 -11.11 -24.02 -15.33
CA PRO A 313 -9.89 -24.48 -14.68
C PRO A 313 -8.70 -24.51 -15.64
N LEU A 314 -7.55 -23.98 -15.19
CA LEU A 314 -6.28 -24.01 -15.92
C LEU A 314 -5.47 -25.26 -15.55
N ASP A 315 -6.10 -26.42 -15.71
CA ASP A 315 -5.58 -27.74 -15.40
C ASP A 315 -5.88 -28.67 -16.55
N ASN A 316 -4.85 -29.23 -17.19
CA ASN A 316 -4.94 -30.06 -18.38
C ASN A 316 -5.60 -31.43 -18.15
N THR A 317 -5.88 -31.80 -16.90
CA THR A 317 -6.60 -33.06 -16.60
C THR A 317 -8.06 -33.00 -17.05
N CYS A 318 -8.65 -31.83 -17.21
CA CYS A 318 -10.02 -31.67 -17.76
C CYS A 318 -10.10 -30.60 -18.85
N ASN A 319 -9.18 -29.64 -18.90
CA ASN A 319 -9.21 -28.55 -19.87
C ASN A 319 -8.22 -28.83 -21.02
N TRP A 320 -8.76 -29.28 -22.15
CA TRP A 320 -7.96 -29.61 -23.35
C TRP A 320 -7.29 -28.41 -24.02
N MET A 321 -7.64 -27.19 -23.63
CA MET A 321 -7.04 -25.97 -24.16
C MET A 321 -5.71 -25.61 -23.46
N VAL A 322 -5.38 -26.32 -22.36
CA VAL A 322 -4.18 -26.08 -21.55
C VAL A 322 -3.19 -27.22 -21.76
N GLY A 323 -1.94 -26.91 -22.13
CA GLY A 323 -0.93 -27.92 -22.40
C GLY A 323 -0.34 -28.59 -21.15
N SER A 324 -0.41 -27.90 -20.00
CA SER A 324 0.08 -28.38 -18.69
C SER A 324 -0.80 -27.88 -17.57
N ALA A 325 -0.78 -28.52 -16.39
CA ALA A 325 -1.51 -28.05 -15.22
C ALA A 325 -0.84 -26.80 -14.66
N ILE A 326 -1.39 -25.63 -14.97
CA ILE A 326 -0.97 -24.34 -14.36
C ILE A 326 -1.43 -24.32 -12.89
N HIS A 327 -2.66 -24.79 -12.65
CA HIS A 327 -3.24 -24.91 -11.31
C HIS A 327 -3.63 -26.38 -11.01
N PRO A 328 -2.67 -27.21 -10.56
CA PRO A 328 -2.95 -28.62 -10.27
C PRO A 328 -4.10 -28.80 -9.27
N GLY A 329 -5.07 -29.64 -9.62
CA GLY A 329 -6.27 -29.91 -8.82
C GLY A 329 -7.45 -28.98 -9.12
N ALA A 330 -7.31 -27.98 -10.00
CA ALA A 330 -8.41 -27.05 -10.33
C ALA A 330 -9.61 -27.76 -10.97
N CYS A 331 -9.39 -28.81 -11.75
CA CYS A 331 -10.49 -29.63 -12.28
C CYS A 331 -11.36 -30.22 -11.17
N THR A 332 -10.74 -30.83 -10.18
CA THR A 332 -11.46 -31.45 -9.05
C THR A 332 -12.23 -30.43 -8.21
N VAL A 333 -11.61 -29.26 -7.95
CA VAL A 333 -12.28 -28.18 -7.20
C VAL A 333 -13.42 -27.59 -8.02
N SER A 334 -13.25 -27.41 -9.32
CA SER A 334 -14.34 -26.95 -10.21
C SER A 334 -15.52 -27.94 -10.26
N GLU A 335 -15.25 -29.26 -10.26
CA GLU A 335 -16.32 -30.26 -10.10
C GLU A 335 -17.03 -30.08 -8.77
N ALA A 336 -16.32 -29.84 -7.67
CA ALA A 336 -16.92 -29.60 -6.36
C ALA A 336 -17.81 -28.34 -6.34
N VAL A 337 -17.39 -27.27 -6.98
CA VAL A 337 -18.19 -26.04 -7.14
C VAL A 337 -19.51 -26.37 -7.91
N LEU A 338 -19.42 -27.13 -9.00
CA LEU A 338 -20.61 -27.58 -9.75
C LEU A 338 -21.54 -28.50 -8.93
N CYS A 339 -20.95 -29.38 -8.14
CA CYS A 339 -21.69 -30.30 -7.27
C CYS A 339 -22.40 -29.55 -6.12
N ALA A 340 -21.85 -28.46 -5.65
CA ALA A 340 -22.42 -27.65 -4.56
C ALA A 340 -23.69 -26.89 -4.98
N GLY A 341 -23.88 -26.62 -6.27
CA GLY A 341 -25.07 -25.94 -6.79
C GLY A 341 -25.28 -24.56 -6.16
N PRO A 342 -26.37 -24.35 -5.39
CA PRO A 342 -26.63 -23.07 -4.71
C PRO A 342 -25.53 -22.63 -3.72
N ARG A 343 -24.74 -23.59 -3.22
CA ARG A 343 -23.62 -23.37 -2.30
C ARG A 343 -22.26 -23.18 -3.01
N ALA A 344 -22.28 -22.97 -4.33
CA ALA A 344 -21.07 -22.80 -5.14
C ALA A 344 -20.12 -21.73 -4.56
N ALA A 345 -20.67 -20.61 -4.12
CA ALA A 345 -19.90 -19.52 -3.51
C ALA A 345 -19.12 -19.96 -2.26
N GLU A 346 -19.70 -20.83 -1.42
CA GLU A 346 -19.03 -21.36 -0.23
C GLU A 346 -17.80 -22.21 -0.59
N VAL A 347 -17.94 -23.05 -1.63
CA VAL A 347 -16.82 -23.87 -2.11
C VAL A 347 -15.74 -23.02 -2.75
N VAL A 348 -16.09 -21.96 -3.50
CA VAL A 348 -15.14 -21.01 -4.09
C VAL A 348 -14.38 -20.27 -3.00
N ALA A 349 -15.08 -19.73 -1.98
CA ALA A 349 -14.45 -19.02 -0.88
C ALA A 349 -13.45 -19.93 -0.13
N TRP A 350 -13.85 -21.15 0.21
CA TRP A 350 -12.95 -22.12 0.80
C TRP A 350 -11.75 -22.45 -0.09
N ALA A 351 -11.97 -22.61 -1.40
CA ALA A 351 -10.90 -22.88 -2.33
C ALA A 351 -9.90 -21.74 -2.40
N PHE A 352 -10.36 -20.49 -2.38
CA PHE A 352 -9.51 -19.29 -2.33
C PHE A 352 -8.65 -19.23 -1.05
N GLU A 353 -9.20 -19.60 0.10
CA GLU A 353 -8.45 -19.68 1.35
C GLU A 353 -7.38 -20.77 1.33
N GLN A 354 -7.65 -21.90 0.67
CA GLN A 354 -6.81 -23.09 0.69
C GLN A 354 -5.98 -23.29 -0.60
N GLN A 355 -5.95 -22.31 -1.51
CA GLN A 355 -5.36 -22.45 -2.85
C GLN A 355 -3.97 -23.07 -2.84
N GLU A 356 -3.07 -22.49 -2.07
CA GLU A 356 -1.67 -22.93 -2.05
C GLU A 356 -1.53 -24.36 -1.52
N ARG A 357 -2.28 -24.70 -0.46
CA ARG A 357 -2.30 -26.04 0.11
C ARG A 357 -2.83 -27.05 -0.91
N ILE A 358 -3.90 -26.71 -1.62
CA ILE A 358 -4.52 -27.61 -2.61
C ILE A 358 -3.58 -27.80 -3.80
N ARG A 359 -3.06 -26.74 -4.38
CA ARG A 359 -2.13 -26.79 -5.52
C ARG A 359 -0.86 -27.58 -5.19
N SER A 360 -0.23 -27.26 -4.06
CA SER A 360 0.99 -27.95 -3.62
C SER A 360 0.77 -29.43 -3.33
N ALA A 361 -0.38 -29.81 -2.78
CA ALA A 361 -0.73 -31.20 -2.55
C ALA A 361 -1.07 -31.93 -3.86
N ALA A 362 -1.86 -31.31 -4.74
CA ALA A 362 -2.29 -31.89 -6.02
C ALA A 362 -1.10 -32.06 -7.01
N ALA A 363 -0.10 -31.18 -6.96
CA ALA A 363 1.12 -31.31 -7.76
C ALA A 363 1.93 -32.57 -7.40
N LYS A 364 1.84 -33.04 -6.14
CA LYS A 364 2.53 -34.25 -5.66
C LYS A 364 1.70 -35.52 -5.80
N ASP A 365 0.39 -35.38 -5.67
CA ASP A 365 -0.57 -36.50 -5.68
C ASP A 365 -1.90 -36.06 -6.28
N ALA A 366 -2.22 -36.60 -7.44
CA ALA A 366 -3.46 -36.30 -8.18
C ALA A 366 -4.76 -36.51 -7.37
N GLY A 367 -4.76 -37.43 -6.38
CA GLY A 367 -5.89 -37.68 -5.50
C GLY A 367 -6.04 -36.67 -4.34
N ALA A 368 -5.02 -35.86 -4.08
CA ALA A 368 -4.98 -35.00 -2.90
C ALA A 368 -6.09 -33.92 -2.90
N ALA A 369 -6.35 -33.29 -4.05
CA ALA A 369 -7.42 -32.29 -4.17
C ALA A 369 -8.78 -32.89 -3.80
N ARG A 370 -9.08 -34.10 -4.27
CA ARG A 370 -10.34 -34.79 -3.94
C ARG A 370 -10.46 -35.09 -2.44
N ARG A 371 -9.38 -35.58 -1.82
CA ARG A 371 -9.38 -35.84 -0.36
C ARG A 371 -9.61 -34.56 0.45
N LEU A 372 -8.98 -33.46 0.07
CA LEU A 372 -9.15 -32.16 0.74
C LEU A 372 -10.59 -31.65 0.58
N VAL A 373 -11.15 -31.70 -0.62
CA VAL A 373 -12.55 -31.33 -0.89
C VAL A 373 -13.50 -32.16 -0.07
N THR A 374 -13.39 -33.51 -0.13
CA THR A 374 -14.34 -34.42 0.54
C THR A 374 -14.19 -34.44 2.06
N ALA A 375 -13.02 -34.10 2.59
CA ALA A 375 -12.82 -33.87 4.02
C ALA A 375 -13.56 -32.62 4.51
N ARG A 376 -13.62 -31.55 3.69
CA ARG A 376 -14.32 -30.31 4.05
C ARG A 376 -15.81 -30.34 3.73
N PHE A 377 -16.17 -31.02 2.63
CA PHE A 377 -17.53 -31.14 2.10
C PHE A 377 -17.86 -32.62 1.83
N PRO A 378 -18.09 -33.43 2.88
CA PRO A 378 -18.32 -34.87 2.74
C PRO A 378 -19.55 -35.19 1.91
N GLU A 379 -20.57 -34.34 1.90
CA GLU A 379 -21.78 -34.47 1.10
C GLU A 379 -21.52 -34.40 -0.42
N LEU A 380 -20.40 -33.82 -0.85
CA LEU A 380 -20.03 -33.75 -2.27
C LEU A 380 -19.26 -34.99 -2.75
N ALA A 381 -18.90 -35.90 -1.85
CA ALA A 381 -18.01 -37.04 -2.15
C ALA A 381 -18.52 -37.98 -3.27
N SER A 382 -19.81 -38.18 -3.38
CA SER A 382 -20.44 -39.01 -4.43
C SER A 382 -20.51 -38.29 -5.79
N CYS A 383 -20.56 -36.95 -5.78
CA CYS A 383 -20.67 -36.18 -7.01
C CYS A 383 -19.30 -35.86 -7.61
N VAL A 384 -18.33 -35.45 -6.78
CA VAL A 384 -16.95 -35.08 -7.23
C VAL A 384 -16.28 -36.32 -7.87
N GLY A 385 -15.82 -36.17 -9.11
CA GLY A 385 -15.22 -37.23 -9.90
C GLY A 385 -16.27 -38.14 -10.61
N SER A 386 -17.57 -37.83 -10.51
CA SER A 386 -18.60 -38.54 -11.25
C SER A 386 -18.55 -38.18 -12.75
N ALA A 387 -19.12 -39.06 -13.59
CA ALA A 387 -19.28 -38.79 -15.03
C ALA A 387 -20.14 -37.54 -15.28
N GLU A 388 -21.14 -37.31 -14.42
CA GLU A 388 -22.02 -36.15 -14.51
C GLU A 388 -21.30 -34.87 -14.21
N ALA A 389 -20.51 -34.78 -13.12
CA ALA A 389 -19.73 -33.60 -12.76
C ALA A 389 -18.73 -33.24 -13.87
N ARG A 390 -18.02 -34.24 -14.39
CA ARG A 390 -17.11 -34.08 -15.54
C ARG A 390 -17.82 -33.57 -16.80
N SER A 391 -19.00 -34.12 -17.09
CA SER A 391 -19.81 -33.68 -18.23
C SER A 391 -20.26 -32.24 -18.08
N ARG A 392 -20.69 -31.82 -16.89
CA ARG A 392 -21.06 -30.43 -16.62
C ARG A 392 -19.88 -29.50 -16.75
N LEU A 393 -18.71 -29.87 -16.23
CA LEU A 393 -17.48 -29.06 -16.38
C LEU A 393 -17.07 -28.94 -17.85
N ASN A 394 -17.16 -30.03 -18.63
CA ASN A 394 -16.91 -29.99 -20.07
C ASN A 394 -17.86 -29.02 -20.79
N LYS A 395 -19.16 -28.98 -20.39
CA LYS A 395 -20.13 -28.03 -20.94
C LYS A 395 -19.75 -26.58 -20.61
N SER A 396 -19.23 -26.29 -19.39
CA SER A 396 -18.71 -24.97 -19.03
C SER A 396 -17.53 -24.58 -19.92
N LEU A 397 -16.58 -25.49 -20.15
CA LEU A 397 -15.46 -25.23 -21.05
C LEU A 397 -15.90 -24.99 -22.51
N ARG A 398 -16.86 -25.78 -22.99
CA ARG A 398 -17.47 -25.59 -24.35
C ARG A 398 -18.19 -24.24 -24.46
N TRP A 399 -18.86 -23.81 -23.39
CA TRP A 399 -19.44 -22.47 -23.33
C TRP A 399 -18.33 -21.38 -23.50
N GLY A 400 -17.16 -21.57 -22.86
CA GLY A 400 -16.01 -20.70 -23.04
C GLY A 400 -15.52 -20.66 -24.49
N VAL A 401 -15.39 -21.83 -25.15
CA VAL A 401 -15.00 -21.90 -26.58
C VAL A 401 -16.01 -21.21 -27.48
N ARG A 402 -17.30 -21.38 -27.23
CA ARG A 402 -18.38 -20.73 -28.01
C ARG A 402 -18.32 -19.20 -27.91
N ASN A 403 -17.86 -18.68 -26.78
CA ASN A 403 -17.66 -17.24 -26.56
C ASN A 403 -16.25 -16.77 -26.94
N HIS A 404 -15.45 -17.59 -27.61
CA HIS A 404 -14.07 -17.28 -27.99
C HIS A 404 -13.21 -16.74 -26.85
N LEU A 405 -13.41 -17.27 -25.62
CA LEU A 405 -12.67 -16.81 -24.45
C LEU A 405 -11.19 -17.17 -24.58
N PRO A 406 -10.27 -16.24 -24.32
CA PRO A 406 -8.85 -16.56 -24.18
C PRO A 406 -8.63 -17.50 -22.98
N VAL A 407 -7.55 -18.30 -23.04
CA VAL A 407 -7.16 -19.24 -21.96
C VAL A 407 -6.50 -18.46 -20.83
N LEU A 408 -7.31 -17.71 -20.10
CA LEU A 408 -6.91 -16.76 -19.06
C LEU A 408 -8.01 -16.66 -18.00
N THR A 409 -7.64 -16.53 -16.74
CA THR A 409 -8.53 -16.20 -15.61
C THR A 409 -7.88 -15.22 -14.65
N PRO A 410 -8.66 -14.31 -14.00
CA PRO A 410 -10.08 -14.08 -14.20
C PRO A 410 -10.38 -13.29 -15.48
N GLN A 411 -11.59 -13.43 -16.04
CA GLN A 411 -12.14 -12.50 -17.01
C GLN A 411 -13.51 -12.03 -16.51
N ILE A 412 -13.75 -10.74 -16.56
CA ILE A 412 -14.94 -10.13 -15.96
C ILE A 412 -15.76 -9.45 -17.06
N TYR A 413 -17.05 -9.72 -17.09
CA TYR A 413 -17.99 -9.11 -18.03
C TYR A 413 -19.15 -8.50 -17.26
N VAL A 414 -19.33 -7.18 -17.35
CA VAL A 414 -20.47 -6.46 -16.78
C VAL A 414 -21.50 -6.22 -17.87
N ALA A 415 -22.70 -6.74 -17.70
CA ALA A 415 -23.75 -6.71 -18.72
C ALA A 415 -23.25 -7.16 -20.13
N GLY A 416 -22.38 -8.17 -20.17
CA GLY A 416 -21.79 -8.70 -21.39
C GLY A 416 -20.59 -7.91 -21.93
N VAL A 417 -20.22 -6.78 -21.35
CA VAL A 417 -19.07 -5.96 -21.74
C VAL A 417 -17.85 -6.35 -20.93
N LYS A 418 -16.73 -6.66 -21.58
CA LYS A 418 -15.49 -7.09 -20.92
C LYS A 418 -14.81 -5.93 -20.17
N LEU A 419 -14.49 -6.15 -18.91
CA LEU A 419 -13.49 -5.38 -18.18
C LEU A 419 -12.12 -5.74 -18.79
N CYS A 420 -11.29 -4.76 -19.11
CA CYS A 420 -9.97 -5.04 -19.66
C CYS A 420 -9.11 -5.84 -18.67
N ASP A 421 -8.32 -6.79 -19.18
CA ASP A 421 -7.49 -7.66 -18.34
C ASP A 421 -6.46 -6.83 -17.55
N GLU A 422 -5.99 -5.72 -18.12
CA GLU A 422 -5.07 -4.76 -17.49
C GLU A 422 -5.73 -3.93 -16.38
N ASP A 423 -7.06 -3.97 -16.27
CA ASP A 423 -7.82 -3.22 -15.26
C ASP A 423 -8.33 -4.10 -14.11
N VAL A 424 -7.99 -5.39 -14.05
CA VAL A 424 -8.43 -6.29 -12.97
C VAL A 424 -7.61 -6.16 -11.70
N ASP A 425 -6.57 -5.34 -11.70
CA ASP A 425 -5.69 -5.07 -10.56
C ASP A 425 -5.79 -3.60 -10.08
N LEU A 426 -4.78 -2.77 -10.32
CA LEU A 426 -4.76 -1.36 -9.89
C LEU A 426 -5.91 -0.54 -10.49
N GLY A 427 -6.36 -0.91 -11.69
CA GLY A 427 -7.43 -0.24 -12.40
C GLY A 427 -8.84 -0.64 -11.98
N LEU A 428 -9.02 -1.68 -11.15
CA LEU A 428 -10.31 -2.29 -10.87
C LEU A 428 -11.36 -1.28 -10.39
N ASP A 429 -11.04 -0.54 -9.35
CA ASP A 429 -11.98 0.43 -8.75
C ASP A 429 -12.42 1.47 -9.78
N PHE A 430 -11.47 1.98 -10.59
CA PHE A 430 -11.76 2.99 -11.62
C PHE A 430 -12.63 2.40 -12.73
N ALA A 431 -12.17 1.34 -13.38
CA ALA A 431 -12.82 0.79 -14.55
C ALA A 431 -14.21 0.21 -14.19
N LEU A 432 -14.32 -0.54 -13.09
CA LEU A 432 -15.58 -1.13 -12.67
C LEU A 432 -16.59 -0.06 -12.22
N SER A 433 -16.15 0.98 -11.48
CA SER A 433 -17.03 2.10 -11.12
C SER A 433 -17.59 2.82 -12.35
N ARG A 434 -16.77 3.05 -13.37
CA ARG A 434 -17.18 3.65 -14.64
C ARG A 434 -18.14 2.76 -15.44
N MET A 435 -17.87 1.45 -15.47
CA MET A 435 -18.77 0.49 -16.13
C MET A 435 -20.13 0.44 -15.43
N LEU A 436 -20.16 0.40 -14.10
CA LEU A 436 -21.40 0.40 -13.30
C LEU A 436 -22.19 1.70 -13.47
N GLU A 437 -21.50 2.85 -13.56
CA GLU A 437 -22.14 4.12 -13.85
C GLU A 437 -22.75 4.16 -15.24
N ALA A 438 -22.01 3.71 -16.26
CA ALA A 438 -22.49 3.59 -17.64
C ALA A 438 -23.67 2.59 -17.75
N TYR A 439 -23.60 1.47 -17.03
CA TYR A 439 -24.71 0.50 -16.97
C TYR A 439 -25.99 1.14 -16.40
N ARG A 440 -25.89 1.83 -15.26
CA ARG A 440 -27.03 2.53 -14.63
C ARG A 440 -27.65 3.58 -15.53
N ARG A 441 -26.84 4.25 -16.36
CA ARG A 441 -27.30 5.23 -17.35
C ARG A 441 -27.83 4.61 -18.64
N GLY A 442 -27.73 3.28 -18.81
CA GLY A 442 -28.07 2.59 -20.06
C GLY A 442 -27.12 2.90 -21.23
N THR A 443 -25.92 3.38 -20.95
CA THR A 443 -24.92 3.80 -21.94
C THR A 443 -23.72 2.86 -22.03
N LEU A 444 -23.67 1.80 -21.23
CA LEU A 444 -22.59 0.83 -21.30
C LEU A 444 -22.66 0.06 -22.61
N GLN A 445 -21.70 0.30 -23.48
CA GLN A 445 -21.55 -0.38 -24.77
C GLN A 445 -20.12 -0.92 -24.87
N GLY A 446 -20.00 -2.16 -25.32
CA GLY A 446 -18.71 -2.77 -25.60
C GLY A 446 -18.42 -2.67 -27.10
N LYS A 447 -17.16 -2.44 -27.42
CA LYS A 447 -16.66 -2.53 -28.81
C LYS A 447 -16.38 -4.00 -29.12
N LYS A 448 -16.88 -4.51 -30.27
CA LYS A 448 -16.45 -5.83 -30.74
C LYS A 448 -14.93 -5.79 -31.00
N PRO A 449 -14.17 -6.83 -30.63
CA PRO A 449 -12.76 -6.92 -30.98
C PRO A 449 -12.62 -6.72 -32.48
N GLN A 450 -11.79 -5.79 -32.90
CA GLN A 450 -11.38 -5.75 -34.31
C GLN A 450 -10.55 -7.01 -34.55
N ALA A 451 -10.97 -7.83 -35.48
CA ALA A 451 -10.18 -8.97 -35.93
C ALA A 451 -8.80 -8.44 -36.38
N ARG A 452 -7.75 -8.89 -35.67
CA ARG A 452 -6.36 -8.63 -36.09
C ARG A 452 -5.94 -9.63 -37.11
#